data_d07b03e479531fb877720161e19c0f18
#
_entry.id   d07b03e479531fb877720161e19c0f18
#
_cell.length_a   1.000
_cell.length_b   1.000
_cell.length_c   1.000
_cell.angle_alpha   90.00
_cell.angle_beta   90.00
_cell.angle_gamma   90.00
#
_symmetry.space_group_name_H-M   'P 1'
#
loop_
_entity.id
_entity.type
_entity.pdbx_description
1 polymer ?
#
loop_
_entity_poly.entity_id
_entity_poly.type
_entity_poly.pdbx_seq_one_letter_code
_entity_poly.pdbx_strand_id
1 'polypeptide(L)'
;TALDTIKQATSQNTIVMSLMNGVDSEEIIGAKIGMSHILPALIKVASHKEPDGYHFDRKSTIGIIFGEYKSPFQSERVKAVCDLFEKSDISYRVTDYIREEIWSKFRLNVCNNLPQAILGAGVGCYRDSVHMKAISEGLRSEIEAIAAAKGIEFSKIESSAKGSPVMPSARYSTLQDLDSKRHTEIDMFSGALMRMGKELGIPTPYNEYTYHMIKALEEKNDGLFDYKGKDETPTYSK
;
A
#
# COMPACT_ATOMS: atom_id res chain seq x y z
N THR A 1 -5.72 -8.20 20.05
CA THR A 1 -5.45 -7.68 18.67
C THR A 1 -4.27 -6.72 18.68
N ALA A 2 -3.65 -6.45 17.52
CA ALA A 2 -2.58 -5.43 17.40
C ALA A 2 -3.02 -4.06 17.95
N LEU A 3 -4.25 -3.65 17.70
CA LEU A 3 -4.82 -2.40 18.21
C LEU A 3 -4.88 -2.34 19.74
N ASP A 4 -5.15 -3.47 20.41
CA ASP A 4 -5.18 -3.51 21.87
C ASP A 4 -3.76 -3.40 22.44
N THR A 5 -2.78 -4.00 21.80
CA THR A 5 -1.36 -3.86 22.17
C THR A 5 -0.91 -2.39 21.99
N ILE A 6 -1.24 -1.74 20.88
CA ILE A 6 -0.94 -0.32 20.65
C ILE A 6 -1.58 0.53 21.74
N LYS A 7 -2.88 0.29 22.07
CA LYS A 7 -3.56 1.02 23.14
C LYS A 7 -2.88 0.88 24.50
N GLN A 8 -2.44 -0.33 24.86
CA GLN A 8 -1.73 -0.58 26.12
C GLN A 8 -0.36 0.11 26.17
N ALA A 9 0.32 0.23 25.03
CA ALA A 9 1.62 0.89 24.93
C ALA A 9 1.52 2.43 24.81
N THR A 10 0.31 2.98 24.63
CA THR A 10 0.10 4.42 24.43
C THR A 10 -0.11 5.13 25.76
N SER A 11 0.74 6.12 26.04
CA SER A 11 0.62 7.06 27.16
C SER A 11 0.41 8.48 26.64
N GLN A 12 0.24 9.46 27.54
CA GLN A 12 -0.09 10.85 27.15
C GLN A 12 0.84 11.47 26.10
N ASN A 13 2.15 11.12 26.11
CA ASN A 13 3.15 11.70 25.21
C ASN A 13 3.60 10.74 24.11
N THR A 14 2.95 9.60 23.95
CA THR A 14 3.34 8.62 22.91
C THR A 14 2.99 9.14 21.52
N ILE A 15 3.96 9.10 20.62
CA ILE A 15 3.78 9.33 19.18
C ILE A 15 3.71 7.97 18.50
N VAL A 16 2.67 7.77 17.70
CA VAL A 16 2.47 6.55 16.91
C VAL A 16 2.56 6.88 15.43
N MET A 17 3.43 6.17 14.73
CA MET A 17 3.61 6.27 13.28
C MET A 17 3.26 4.93 12.64
N SER A 18 2.31 4.91 11.71
CA SER A 18 2.02 3.73 10.91
C SER A 18 2.94 3.72 9.68
N LEU A 19 3.64 2.61 9.48
CA LEU A 19 4.44 2.37 8.28
C LEU A 19 3.80 1.29 7.38
N MET A 20 2.55 0.96 7.66
CA MET A 20 1.77 0.01 6.86
C MET A 20 1.48 0.57 5.48
N ASN A 21 1.22 -0.34 4.54
CA ASN A 21 0.67 0.05 3.25
C ASN A 21 -0.82 0.42 3.41
N GLY A 22 -1.39 1.10 2.40
CA GLY A 22 -2.78 1.57 2.47
C GLY A 22 -2.87 3.05 2.83
N VAL A 23 -4.07 3.51 3.16
CA VAL A 23 -4.39 4.94 3.41
C VAL A 23 -5.32 5.15 4.60
N ASP A 24 -5.71 4.09 5.30
CA ASP A 24 -6.71 4.11 6.38
C ASP A 24 -6.14 3.66 7.75
N SER A 25 -4.89 3.20 7.81
CA SER A 25 -4.28 2.71 9.05
C SER A 25 -4.20 3.77 10.15
N GLU A 26 -3.89 5.01 9.81
CA GLU A 26 -3.84 6.14 10.74
C GLU A 26 -5.20 6.44 11.35
N GLU A 27 -6.26 6.39 10.53
CA GLU A 27 -7.64 6.61 11.00
C GLU A 27 -8.09 5.47 11.90
N ILE A 28 -7.79 4.22 11.53
CA ILE A 28 -8.13 3.01 12.30
C ILE A 28 -7.43 3.02 13.67
N ILE A 29 -6.13 3.31 13.70
CA ILE A 29 -5.36 3.38 14.94
C ILE A 29 -5.81 4.59 15.76
N GLY A 30 -5.95 5.75 15.12
CA GLY A 30 -6.37 6.99 15.76
C GLY A 30 -7.76 6.93 16.39
N ALA A 31 -8.69 6.17 15.81
CA ALA A 31 -10.00 5.90 16.40
C ALA A 31 -9.87 5.12 17.74
N LYS A 32 -8.81 4.31 17.91
CA LYS A 32 -8.59 3.52 19.13
C LYS A 32 -7.84 4.28 20.23
N ILE A 33 -6.86 5.11 19.87
CA ILE A 33 -5.95 5.76 20.83
C ILE A 33 -6.05 7.29 20.86
N GLY A 34 -6.76 7.89 19.90
CA GLY A 34 -6.84 9.34 19.68
C GLY A 34 -5.93 9.80 18.55
N MET A 35 -6.48 10.64 17.64
CA MET A 35 -5.72 11.18 16.49
C MET A 35 -4.55 12.06 16.90
N SER A 36 -4.56 12.64 18.10
CA SER A 36 -3.45 13.44 18.64
C SER A 36 -2.15 12.65 18.81
N HIS A 37 -2.25 11.32 18.95
CA HIS A 37 -1.08 10.44 19.03
C HIS A 37 -0.50 10.10 17.66
N ILE A 38 -1.26 10.27 16.58
CA ILE A 38 -0.84 9.85 15.24
C ILE A 38 0.04 10.92 14.60
N LEU A 39 1.26 10.56 14.23
CA LEU A 39 2.10 11.30 13.31
C LEU A 39 2.11 10.57 11.98
N PRO A 40 1.43 11.09 10.94
CA PRO A 40 1.30 10.39 9.67
C PRO A 40 2.65 10.10 9.02
N ALA A 41 2.78 8.89 8.49
CA ALA A 41 4.03 8.42 7.92
C ALA A 41 3.83 7.37 6.83
N LEU A 42 4.85 7.18 6.02
CA LEU A 42 4.98 6.04 5.13
C LEU A 42 6.45 5.64 5.02
N ILE A 43 6.73 4.43 4.55
CA ILE A 43 8.09 4.00 4.24
C ILE A 43 8.26 3.74 2.74
N LYS A 44 9.37 4.20 2.16
CA LYS A 44 9.79 3.92 0.78
C LYS A 44 11.16 3.25 0.80
N VAL A 45 11.14 1.93 0.82
CA VAL A 45 12.32 1.05 0.77
C VAL A 45 12.09 -0.01 -0.29
N ALA A 46 13.00 -0.12 -1.24
CA ALA A 46 13.06 -1.26 -2.15
C ALA A 46 13.87 -2.36 -1.46
N SER A 47 13.19 -3.28 -0.79
CA SER A 47 13.81 -4.40 -0.10
C SER A 47 13.29 -5.73 -0.63
N HIS A 48 14.13 -6.75 -0.55
CA HIS A 48 13.76 -8.12 -0.85
C HIS A 48 14.36 -9.05 0.21
N LYS A 49 13.68 -10.15 0.45
CA LYS A 49 14.12 -11.18 1.37
C LYS A 49 14.83 -12.27 0.60
N GLU A 50 16.04 -12.59 1.02
CA GLU A 50 16.83 -13.73 0.56
C GLU A 50 17.05 -14.75 1.70
N PRO A 51 17.61 -15.93 1.42
CA PRO A 51 17.85 -16.93 2.47
C PRO A 51 18.75 -16.45 3.61
N ASP A 52 19.65 -15.52 3.34
CA ASP A 52 20.62 -14.95 4.29
C ASP A 52 20.11 -13.68 4.99
N GLY A 53 18.92 -13.16 4.62
CA GLY A 53 18.33 -12.00 5.28
C GLY A 53 17.53 -11.05 4.38
N TYR A 54 17.44 -9.80 4.83
CA TYR A 54 16.80 -8.73 4.07
C TYR A 54 17.86 -7.85 3.41
N HIS A 55 17.71 -7.66 2.09
CA HIS A 55 18.61 -6.84 1.29
C HIS A 55 17.89 -5.58 0.82
N PHE A 56 18.55 -4.44 0.94
CA PHE A 56 18.11 -3.16 0.39
C PHE A 56 19.32 -2.26 0.11
N ASP A 57 19.20 -1.40 -0.89
CA ASP A 57 20.24 -0.41 -1.18
C ASP A 57 19.98 0.87 -0.37
N ARG A 58 20.85 1.16 0.60
CA ARG A 58 20.78 2.36 1.44
C ARG A 58 20.86 3.66 0.63
N LYS A 59 21.58 3.68 -0.50
CA LYS A 59 21.79 4.90 -1.30
C LYS A 59 20.55 5.29 -2.10
N SER A 60 19.76 4.30 -2.52
CA SER A 60 18.50 4.52 -3.25
C SER A 60 17.27 4.53 -2.34
N THR A 61 17.44 4.23 -1.04
CA THR A 61 16.37 4.18 -0.07
C THR A 61 16.05 5.58 0.45
N ILE A 62 14.81 6.05 0.26
CA ILE A 62 14.31 7.29 0.85
C ILE A 62 14.10 7.12 2.36
N GLY A 63 13.65 5.94 2.78
CA GLY A 63 13.36 5.63 4.16
C GLY A 63 11.96 6.04 4.59
N ILE A 64 11.84 6.61 5.78
CA ILE A 64 10.57 7.04 6.36
C ILE A 64 10.26 8.47 5.93
N ILE A 65 9.07 8.69 5.36
CA ILE A 65 8.55 10.01 5.05
C ILE A 65 7.42 10.29 6.03
N PHE A 66 7.44 11.45 6.69
CA PHE A 66 6.43 11.79 7.67
C PHE A 66 6.20 13.31 7.74
N GLY A 67 5.12 13.70 8.41
CA GLY A 67 4.78 15.12 8.60
C GLY A 67 3.42 15.29 9.23
N GLU A 68 3.04 16.54 9.50
CA GLU A 68 1.72 16.86 10.03
C GLU A 68 0.66 16.95 8.93
N TYR A 69 -0.57 16.56 9.23
CA TYR A 69 -1.70 16.80 8.33
C TYR A 69 -2.07 18.29 8.21
N LYS A 70 -1.70 19.10 9.20
CA LYS A 70 -2.03 20.53 9.28
C LYS A 70 -0.87 21.31 9.89
N SER A 71 -0.78 22.60 9.56
CA SER A 71 0.15 23.54 10.20
C SER A 71 -0.06 23.58 11.74
N PRO A 72 1.03 23.73 12.53
CA PRO A 72 2.41 23.93 12.08
C PRO A 72 3.06 22.62 11.63
N PHE A 73 3.58 22.60 10.41
CA PHE A 73 4.21 21.38 9.85
C PHE A 73 5.53 21.00 10.55
N GLN A 74 6.22 21.96 11.14
CA GLN A 74 7.44 21.77 11.95
C GLN A 74 7.07 21.76 13.45
N SER A 75 6.15 20.88 13.84
CA SER A 75 5.72 20.73 15.23
C SER A 75 6.83 20.18 16.13
N GLU A 76 6.70 20.34 17.47
CA GLU A 76 7.65 19.80 18.44
C GLU A 76 7.77 18.28 18.34
N ARG A 77 6.69 17.56 18.03
CA ARG A 77 6.75 16.11 17.84
C ARG A 77 7.45 15.71 16.54
N VAL A 78 7.35 16.50 15.47
CA VAL A 78 8.13 16.31 14.24
C VAL A 78 9.61 16.47 14.55
N LYS A 79 10.02 17.52 15.25
CA LYS A 79 11.41 17.76 15.66
C LYS A 79 11.94 16.62 16.54
N ALA A 80 11.16 16.17 17.52
CA ALA A 80 11.56 15.07 18.41
C ALA A 80 11.80 13.76 17.63
N VAL A 81 11.00 13.46 16.60
CA VAL A 81 11.21 12.30 15.74
C VAL A 81 12.44 12.49 14.83
N CYS A 82 12.67 13.67 14.30
CA CYS A 82 13.90 13.98 13.56
C CYS A 82 15.15 13.72 14.41
N ASP A 83 15.18 14.26 15.63
CA ASP A 83 16.31 14.07 16.57
C ASP A 83 16.57 12.60 16.90
N LEU A 84 15.50 11.81 17.01
CA LEU A 84 15.59 10.37 17.24
C LEU A 84 16.19 9.64 16.02
N PHE A 85 15.70 9.95 14.83
CA PHE A 85 16.14 9.29 13.59
C PHE A 85 17.57 9.65 13.22
N GLU A 86 17.99 10.91 13.42
CA GLU A 86 19.40 11.34 13.24
C GLU A 86 20.35 10.55 14.15
N LYS A 87 19.99 10.39 15.43
CA LYS A 87 20.79 9.62 16.39
C LYS A 87 20.82 8.11 16.10
N SER A 88 19.85 7.61 15.37
CA SER A 88 19.67 6.17 15.06
C SER A 88 20.10 5.80 13.65
N ASP A 89 20.68 6.70 12.88
CA ASP A 89 21.08 6.50 11.46
C ASP A 89 19.92 5.97 10.58
N ILE A 90 18.69 6.43 10.86
CA ILE A 90 17.49 6.09 10.07
C ILE A 90 17.33 7.13 8.97
N SER A 91 17.28 6.68 7.71
CA SER A 91 16.99 7.56 6.58
C SER A 91 15.53 8.05 6.67
N TYR A 92 15.32 9.36 6.58
CA TYR A 92 13.99 9.95 6.63
C TYR A 92 13.88 11.24 5.81
N ARG A 93 12.65 11.66 5.58
CA ARG A 93 12.31 12.96 4.99
C ARG A 93 11.03 13.51 5.62
N VAL A 94 11.06 14.78 6.04
CA VAL A 94 9.85 15.50 6.47
C VAL A 94 9.18 16.15 5.27
N THR A 95 7.85 16.19 5.27
CA THR A 95 7.06 16.80 4.20
C THR A 95 5.83 17.51 4.74
N ASP A 96 5.45 18.63 4.11
CA ASP A 96 4.21 19.35 4.38
C ASP A 96 2.99 18.74 3.64
N TYR A 97 3.25 17.73 2.80
CA TYR A 97 2.26 17.08 1.93
C TYR A 97 2.16 15.58 2.20
N ILE A 98 2.17 15.19 3.47
CA ILE A 98 2.21 13.77 3.86
C ILE A 98 0.98 12.99 3.35
N ARG A 99 -0.20 13.62 3.26
CA ARG A 99 -1.39 12.98 2.72
C ARG A 99 -1.20 12.59 1.25
N GLU A 100 -0.72 13.54 0.46
CA GLU A 100 -0.43 13.35 -0.96
C GLU A 100 0.65 12.28 -1.16
N GLU A 101 1.68 12.24 -0.32
CA GLU A 101 2.74 11.22 -0.37
C GLU A 101 2.21 9.81 -0.07
N ILE A 102 1.37 9.65 0.96
CA ILE A 102 0.70 8.38 1.29
C ILE A 102 -0.16 7.93 0.11
N TRP A 103 -1.01 8.81 -0.42
CA TRP A 103 -1.89 8.50 -1.54
C TRP A 103 -1.13 8.22 -2.83
N SER A 104 0.00 8.88 -3.06
CA SER A 104 0.87 8.60 -4.22
C SER A 104 1.47 7.19 -4.16
N LYS A 105 1.96 6.78 -2.98
CA LYS A 105 2.43 5.41 -2.77
C LYS A 105 1.29 4.41 -2.93
N PHE A 106 0.12 4.70 -2.38
CA PHE A 106 -1.07 3.87 -2.50
C PHE A 106 -1.51 3.69 -3.95
N ARG A 107 -1.54 4.78 -4.74
CA ARG A 107 -1.82 4.74 -6.18
C ARG A 107 -0.85 3.82 -6.93
N LEU A 108 0.44 3.89 -6.60
CA LEU A 108 1.44 3.00 -7.19
C LEU A 108 1.16 1.53 -6.83
N ASN A 109 0.84 1.25 -5.57
CA ASN A 109 0.52 -0.10 -5.13
C ASN A 109 -0.72 -0.65 -5.87
N VAL A 110 -1.79 0.12 -5.97
CA VAL A 110 -3.02 -0.33 -6.64
C VAL A 110 -2.81 -0.49 -8.15
N CYS A 111 -2.24 0.52 -8.82
CA CYS A 111 -2.17 0.51 -10.30
C CYS A 111 -1.07 -0.40 -10.85
N ASN A 112 -0.02 -0.66 -10.09
CA ASN A 112 1.13 -1.41 -10.59
C ASN A 112 1.29 -2.78 -9.91
N ASN A 113 1.07 -2.90 -8.59
CA ASN A 113 1.30 -4.20 -7.93
C ASN A 113 0.18 -5.18 -8.25
N LEU A 114 -1.08 -4.73 -8.25
CA LEU A 114 -2.22 -5.63 -8.34
C LEU A 114 -2.36 -6.29 -9.72
N PRO A 115 -2.35 -5.54 -10.86
CA PRO A 115 -2.44 -6.18 -12.17
C PRO A 115 -1.26 -7.10 -12.47
N GLN A 116 -0.05 -6.72 -12.04
CA GLN A 116 1.12 -7.58 -12.14
C GLN A 116 0.93 -8.89 -11.39
N ALA A 117 0.35 -8.83 -10.18
CA ALA A 117 0.11 -10.01 -9.36
C ALA A 117 -0.87 -10.97 -10.01
N ILE A 118 -1.94 -10.46 -10.63
CA ILE A 118 -2.91 -11.26 -11.38
C ILE A 118 -2.25 -11.93 -12.57
N LEU A 119 -1.42 -11.21 -13.33
CA LEU A 119 -0.76 -11.75 -14.52
C LEU A 119 0.40 -12.70 -14.17
N GLY A 120 1.00 -12.58 -12.98
CA GLY A 120 2.18 -13.35 -12.57
C GLY A 120 3.46 -12.93 -13.30
N ALA A 121 3.53 -11.72 -13.87
CA ALA A 121 4.64 -11.25 -14.70
C ALA A 121 5.47 -10.16 -14.02
N GLY A 122 6.67 -9.89 -14.53
CA GLY A 122 7.51 -8.78 -14.10
C GLY A 122 6.96 -7.41 -14.54
N VAL A 123 7.45 -6.33 -13.94
CA VAL A 123 6.96 -4.95 -14.17
C VAL A 123 7.08 -4.49 -15.63
N GLY A 124 7.94 -5.12 -16.43
CA GLY A 124 8.06 -4.86 -17.87
C GLY A 124 6.75 -5.07 -18.64
N CYS A 125 5.79 -5.84 -18.09
CA CYS A 125 4.49 -6.07 -18.72
C CYS A 125 3.72 -4.77 -19.02
N TYR A 126 3.90 -3.70 -18.24
CA TYR A 126 3.25 -2.41 -18.49
C TYR A 126 3.82 -1.66 -19.68
N ARG A 127 5.11 -1.87 -20.01
CA ARG A 127 5.74 -1.32 -21.19
C ARG A 127 5.35 -2.11 -22.45
N ASP A 128 5.31 -3.44 -22.30
CA ASP A 128 5.27 -4.37 -23.42
C ASP A 128 3.82 -4.76 -23.83
N SER A 129 2.82 -4.43 -23.01
CA SER A 129 1.41 -4.77 -23.25
C SER A 129 0.48 -3.56 -23.15
N VAL A 130 -0.20 -3.26 -24.24
CA VAL A 130 -1.24 -2.23 -24.25
C VAL A 130 -2.42 -2.58 -23.35
N HIS A 131 -2.70 -3.87 -23.16
CA HIS A 131 -3.77 -4.34 -22.30
C HIS A 131 -3.43 -4.16 -20.80
N MET A 132 -2.19 -4.47 -20.41
CA MET A 132 -1.73 -4.23 -19.03
C MET A 132 -1.73 -2.75 -18.71
N LYS A 133 -1.34 -1.90 -19.67
CA LYS A 133 -1.43 -0.46 -19.53
C LYS A 133 -2.87 0.00 -19.33
N ALA A 134 -3.82 -0.50 -20.14
CA ALA A 134 -5.23 -0.12 -20.04
C ALA A 134 -5.84 -0.53 -18.67
N ILE A 135 -5.50 -1.72 -18.13
CA ILE A 135 -5.93 -2.14 -16.79
C ILE A 135 -5.38 -1.20 -15.72
N SER A 136 -4.08 -0.88 -15.77
CA SER A 136 -3.46 0.07 -14.84
C SER A 136 -4.09 1.46 -14.90
N GLU A 137 -4.43 1.95 -16.10
CA GLU A 137 -5.12 3.23 -16.31
C GLU A 137 -6.56 3.22 -15.77
N GLY A 138 -7.29 2.12 -15.93
CA GLY A 138 -8.62 1.95 -15.33
C GLY A 138 -8.59 2.05 -13.81
N LEU A 139 -7.69 1.31 -13.15
CA LEU A 139 -7.48 1.40 -11.70
C LEU A 139 -7.05 2.82 -11.27
N ARG A 140 -6.19 3.47 -12.07
CA ARG A 140 -5.75 4.85 -11.84
C ARG A 140 -6.92 5.83 -11.87
N SER A 141 -7.80 5.72 -12.84
CA SER A 141 -8.97 6.59 -12.97
C SER A 141 -9.87 6.52 -11.71
N GLU A 142 -10.11 5.32 -11.19
CA GLU A 142 -10.93 5.14 -9.98
C GLU A 142 -10.28 5.73 -8.72
N ILE A 143 -8.99 5.45 -8.51
CA ILE A 143 -8.29 5.99 -7.33
C ILE A 143 -8.14 7.51 -7.40
N GLU A 144 -7.90 8.08 -8.58
CA GLU A 144 -7.78 9.53 -8.75
C GLU A 144 -9.13 10.24 -8.55
N ALA A 145 -10.24 9.63 -8.95
CA ALA A 145 -11.58 10.14 -8.65
C ALA A 145 -11.87 10.17 -7.14
N ILE A 146 -11.55 9.07 -6.42
CA ILE A 146 -11.70 8.99 -4.97
C ILE A 146 -10.76 9.98 -4.26
N ALA A 147 -9.50 10.06 -4.69
CA ALA A 147 -8.52 11.00 -4.14
C ALA A 147 -8.97 12.45 -4.28
N ALA A 148 -9.45 12.83 -5.46
CA ALA A 148 -10.00 14.17 -5.71
C ALA A 148 -11.20 14.49 -4.82
N ALA A 149 -12.15 13.56 -4.65
CA ALA A 149 -13.29 13.71 -3.75
C ALA A 149 -12.87 13.86 -2.28
N LYS A 150 -11.73 13.28 -1.89
CA LYS A 150 -11.14 13.43 -0.55
C LYS A 150 -10.21 14.67 -0.43
N GLY A 151 -10.08 15.50 -1.46
CA GLY A 151 -9.25 16.70 -1.47
C GLY A 151 -7.75 16.42 -1.52
N ILE A 152 -7.35 15.31 -2.12
CA ILE A 152 -5.95 14.95 -2.35
C ILE A 152 -5.50 15.53 -3.69
N GLU A 153 -4.42 16.30 -3.68
CA GLU A 153 -3.88 16.98 -4.85
C GLU A 153 -2.47 16.45 -5.18
N PHE A 154 -2.37 15.46 -6.04
CA PHE A 154 -1.07 14.85 -6.41
C PHE A 154 -0.06 15.84 -7.02
N SER A 155 -0.52 16.97 -7.56
CA SER A 155 0.35 18.03 -8.10
C SER A 155 1.20 18.74 -7.05
N LYS A 156 0.84 18.62 -5.76
CA LYS A 156 1.59 19.23 -4.64
C LYS A 156 2.88 18.50 -4.29
N ILE A 157 3.04 17.28 -4.75
CA ILE A 157 4.26 16.51 -4.51
C ILE A 157 5.11 16.48 -5.78
N GLU A 158 6.40 16.71 -5.61
CA GLU A 158 7.34 16.51 -6.71
C GLU A 158 7.26 15.06 -7.18
N SER A 159 7.08 14.90 -8.48
CA SER A 159 7.23 13.58 -9.09
C SER A 159 8.65 13.11 -8.80
N SER A 160 8.79 12.23 -7.82
CA SER A 160 10.03 11.47 -7.60
C SER A 160 10.28 10.47 -8.73
N ALA A 161 9.75 10.76 -9.90
CA ALA A 161 9.81 9.98 -11.13
C ALA A 161 11.23 9.83 -11.73
N LYS A 162 12.26 10.35 -11.07
CA LYS A 162 13.63 9.87 -11.23
C LYS A 162 13.86 8.68 -10.28
N GLY A 163 12.94 7.72 -10.30
CA GLY A 163 13.16 6.44 -9.64
C GLY A 163 14.35 5.72 -10.26
N SER A 164 15.06 4.96 -9.45
CA SER A 164 16.07 4.03 -9.96
C SER A 164 15.46 3.14 -11.04
N PRO A 165 16.19 2.82 -12.12
CA PRO A 165 15.70 1.92 -13.14
C PRO A 165 15.25 0.60 -12.50
N VAL A 166 13.99 0.24 -12.70
CA VAL A 166 13.45 -1.04 -12.22
C VAL A 166 13.64 -2.07 -13.32
N MET A 167 14.25 -3.21 -12.98
CA MET A 167 14.43 -4.30 -13.93
C MET A 167 13.07 -4.81 -14.42
N PRO A 168 12.90 -5.10 -15.72
CA PRO A 168 11.61 -5.58 -16.26
C PRO A 168 11.10 -6.85 -15.59
N SER A 169 11.99 -7.68 -15.06
CA SER A 169 11.66 -8.89 -14.30
C SER A 169 11.25 -8.65 -12.85
N ALA A 170 11.36 -7.42 -12.33
CA ALA A 170 11.05 -7.11 -10.94
C ALA A 170 9.59 -7.46 -10.60
N ARG A 171 9.39 -8.01 -9.41
CA ARG A 171 8.11 -8.49 -8.88
C ARG A 171 7.78 -7.69 -7.62
N TYR A 172 6.65 -7.01 -7.61
CA TYR A 172 6.23 -6.22 -6.45
C TYR A 172 5.64 -7.11 -5.34
N SER A 173 5.46 -6.53 -4.17
CA SER A 173 5.10 -7.24 -2.93
C SER A 173 3.89 -8.16 -3.07
N THR A 174 2.80 -7.71 -3.66
CA THR A 174 1.58 -8.53 -3.84
C THR A 174 1.86 -9.80 -4.65
N LEU A 175 2.67 -9.70 -5.72
CA LEU A 175 3.06 -10.88 -6.49
C LEU A 175 4.00 -11.79 -5.69
N GLN A 176 4.94 -11.22 -4.93
CA GLN A 176 5.83 -11.99 -4.06
C GLN A 176 5.04 -12.75 -2.97
N ASP A 177 3.96 -12.15 -2.45
CA ASP A 177 3.08 -12.82 -1.48
C ASP A 177 2.36 -14.02 -2.11
N LEU A 178 1.75 -13.84 -3.28
CA LEU A 178 1.08 -14.92 -4.00
C LEU A 178 2.04 -16.05 -4.38
N ASP A 179 3.23 -15.73 -4.88
CA ASP A 179 4.27 -16.71 -5.20
C ASP A 179 4.71 -17.52 -3.96
N SER A 180 4.73 -16.87 -2.82
CA SER A 180 5.09 -17.47 -1.53
C SER A 180 3.89 -18.09 -0.81
N LYS A 181 2.72 -18.17 -1.47
CA LYS A 181 1.45 -18.66 -0.91
C LYS A 181 1.05 -17.96 0.39
N ARG A 182 1.33 -16.67 0.50
CA ARG A 182 0.85 -15.81 1.59
C ARG A 182 -0.39 -15.07 1.13
N HIS A 183 -1.26 -14.74 2.09
CA HIS A 183 -2.33 -13.79 1.85
C HIS A 183 -1.74 -12.39 1.63
N THR A 184 -2.37 -11.65 0.75
CA THR A 184 -1.95 -10.32 0.33
C THR A 184 -2.61 -9.22 1.15
N GLU A 185 -2.21 -7.96 0.90
CA GLU A 185 -2.83 -6.78 1.49
C GLU A 185 -4.05 -6.27 0.68
N ILE A 186 -4.73 -7.12 -0.10
CA ILE A 186 -5.78 -6.71 -1.04
C ILE A 186 -6.95 -5.99 -0.36
N ASP A 187 -7.27 -6.36 0.90
CA ASP A 187 -8.30 -5.71 1.70
C ASP A 187 -7.97 -4.25 2.03
N MET A 188 -6.66 -3.94 2.16
CA MET A 188 -6.13 -2.60 2.40
C MET A 188 -5.94 -1.81 1.09
N PHE A 189 -5.95 -2.46 -0.07
CA PHE A 189 -5.82 -1.85 -1.39
C PHE A 189 -7.18 -1.70 -2.07
N SER A 190 -7.55 -2.60 -2.95
CA SER A 190 -8.85 -2.52 -3.64
C SER A 190 -10.03 -2.57 -2.69
N GLY A 191 -9.94 -3.35 -1.59
CA GLY A 191 -10.99 -3.39 -0.57
C GLY A 191 -11.26 -2.03 0.06
N ALA A 192 -10.21 -1.26 0.37
CA ALA A 192 -10.35 0.11 0.88
C ALA A 192 -10.96 1.06 -0.17
N LEU A 193 -10.55 0.96 -1.44
CA LEU A 193 -11.12 1.79 -2.52
C LEU A 193 -12.59 1.47 -2.77
N MET A 194 -13.00 0.20 -2.72
CA MET A 194 -14.40 -0.21 -2.84
C MET A 194 -15.25 0.39 -1.71
N ARG A 195 -14.77 0.37 -0.46
CA ARG A 195 -15.45 1.00 0.68
C ARG A 195 -15.59 2.51 0.49
N MET A 196 -14.49 3.19 0.18
CA MET A 196 -14.48 4.64 -0.06
C MET A 196 -15.34 5.02 -1.28
N GLY A 197 -15.29 4.26 -2.35
CA GLY A 197 -16.12 4.47 -3.54
C GLY A 197 -17.61 4.38 -3.20
N LYS A 198 -18.01 3.38 -2.41
CA LYS A 198 -19.40 3.22 -1.94
C LYS A 198 -19.85 4.41 -1.08
N GLU A 199 -19.01 4.87 -0.16
CA GLU A 199 -19.30 6.03 0.71
C GLU A 199 -19.45 7.33 -0.08
N LEU A 200 -18.65 7.51 -1.14
CA LEU A 200 -18.60 8.71 -1.96
C LEU A 200 -19.54 8.65 -3.17
N GLY A 201 -20.19 7.51 -3.45
CA GLY A 201 -20.99 7.30 -4.65
C GLY A 201 -20.16 7.21 -5.94
N ILE A 202 -18.89 6.84 -5.84
CA ILE A 202 -17.96 6.69 -6.97
C ILE A 202 -17.82 5.21 -7.32
N PRO A 203 -18.21 4.78 -8.54
CA PRO A 203 -18.06 3.37 -8.97
C PRO A 203 -16.58 2.96 -9.03
N THR A 204 -16.31 1.71 -8.62
CA THR A 204 -14.96 1.14 -8.62
C THR A 204 -14.89 -0.26 -9.28
N PRO A 205 -15.40 -0.44 -10.52
CA PRO A 205 -15.49 -1.75 -11.16
C PRO A 205 -14.13 -2.41 -11.41
N TYR A 206 -13.08 -1.65 -11.73
CA TYR A 206 -11.73 -2.21 -11.88
C TYR A 206 -11.17 -2.72 -10.55
N ASN A 207 -11.39 -1.98 -9.46
CA ASN A 207 -10.95 -2.42 -8.13
C ASN A 207 -11.78 -3.62 -7.63
N GLU A 208 -13.09 -3.66 -7.88
CA GLU A 208 -13.95 -4.79 -7.54
C GLU A 208 -13.50 -6.07 -8.25
N TYR A 209 -13.30 -6.02 -9.57
CA TYR A 209 -12.76 -7.14 -10.33
C TYR A 209 -11.38 -7.58 -9.81
N THR A 210 -10.48 -6.64 -9.60
CA THR A 210 -9.12 -6.89 -9.12
C THR A 210 -9.13 -7.54 -7.74
N TYR A 211 -9.99 -7.04 -6.84
CA TYR A 211 -10.18 -7.60 -5.50
C TYR A 211 -10.56 -9.07 -5.56
N HIS A 212 -11.60 -9.40 -6.31
CA HIS A 212 -12.08 -10.78 -6.42
C HIS A 212 -11.08 -11.70 -7.11
N MET A 213 -10.34 -11.21 -8.10
CA MET A 213 -9.27 -11.99 -8.75
C MET A 213 -8.13 -12.33 -7.79
N ILE A 214 -7.68 -11.37 -6.99
CA ILE A 214 -6.62 -11.62 -5.99
C ILE A 214 -7.14 -12.57 -4.90
N LYS A 215 -8.36 -12.38 -4.39
CA LYS A 215 -8.97 -13.29 -3.41
C LYS A 215 -9.07 -14.72 -3.95
N ALA A 216 -9.48 -14.89 -5.21
CA ALA A 216 -9.53 -16.21 -5.84
C ALA A 216 -8.13 -16.83 -6.00
N LEU A 217 -7.07 -16.04 -6.23
CA LEU A 217 -5.70 -16.52 -6.25
C LEU A 217 -5.22 -16.95 -4.85
N GLU A 218 -5.62 -16.24 -3.80
CA GLU A 218 -5.37 -16.64 -2.41
C GLU A 218 -6.07 -17.98 -2.10
N GLU A 219 -7.35 -18.11 -2.43
CA GLU A 219 -8.12 -19.34 -2.26
C GLU A 219 -7.51 -20.53 -3.04
N LYS A 220 -7.01 -20.27 -4.25
CA LYS A 220 -6.26 -21.26 -5.03
C LYS A 220 -4.99 -21.70 -4.30
N ASN A 221 -4.25 -20.76 -3.73
CA ASN A 221 -3.02 -21.05 -2.98
C ASN A 221 -3.31 -21.84 -1.68
N ASP A 222 -4.47 -21.60 -1.06
CA ASP A 222 -4.98 -22.35 0.10
C ASP A 222 -5.52 -23.74 -0.26
N GLY A 223 -5.56 -24.08 -1.56
CA GLY A 223 -5.98 -25.40 -2.05
C GLY A 223 -7.49 -25.57 -2.23
N LEU A 224 -8.28 -24.47 -2.22
CA LEU A 224 -9.75 -24.56 -2.40
C LEU A 224 -10.13 -25.20 -3.73
N PHE A 225 -9.34 -24.99 -4.78
CA PHE A 225 -9.56 -25.52 -6.14
C PHE A 225 -8.77 -26.78 -6.42
N ASP A 226 -8.23 -27.46 -5.40
CA ASP A 226 -7.63 -28.78 -5.55
C ASP A 226 -8.73 -29.84 -5.55
N TYR A 227 -9.10 -30.27 -6.75
CA TYR A 227 -10.13 -31.30 -6.97
C TYR A 227 -9.57 -32.74 -6.95
N LYS A 228 -8.24 -32.92 -6.82
CA LYS A 228 -7.63 -34.25 -6.75
C LYS A 228 -8.07 -34.98 -5.47
N GLY A 229 -8.78 -36.11 -5.64
CA GLY A 229 -9.25 -36.93 -4.52
C GLY A 229 -10.51 -36.42 -3.83
N LYS A 230 -11.12 -35.34 -4.30
CA LYS A 230 -12.49 -34.92 -3.95
C LYS A 230 -13.49 -35.56 -4.92
N ASP A 231 -14.71 -35.74 -4.44
CA ASP A 231 -15.82 -36.28 -5.28
C ASP A 231 -16.01 -35.36 -6.50
N GLU A 232 -15.55 -35.77 -7.67
CA GLU A 232 -15.68 -35.02 -8.92
C GLU A 232 -17.13 -35.14 -9.45
N THR A 233 -18.08 -34.65 -8.69
CA THR A 233 -19.45 -34.54 -9.21
C THR A 233 -19.49 -33.39 -10.21
N PRO A 234 -19.85 -33.63 -11.50
CA PRO A 234 -19.93 -32.58 -12.49
C PRO A 234 -20.92 -31.51 -12.07
N THR A 235 -20.43 -30.31 -11.80
CA THR A 235 -21.25 -29.13 -11.43
C THR A 235 -21.70 -28.39 -12.69
N TYR A 236 -22.50 -29.00 -13.52
CA TYR A 236 -23.28 -28.25 -14.51
C TYR A 236 -24.60 -27.90 -13.86
N SER A 237 -24.68 -26.75 -13.21
CA SER A 237 -25.98 -26.13 -12.95
C SER A 237 -26.59 -25.71 -14.28
N LYS A 238 -27.80 -26.14 -14.51
CA LYS A 238 -28.64 -25.76 -15.64
C LYS A 238 -28.88 -24.27 -15.71
#